data_d3bfd01570edb58d66e8e309e6a6d600
#
_entry.id   d3bfd01570edb58d66e8e309e6a6d600
#
_cell.length_a   1.000
_cell.length_b   1.000
_cell.length_c   1.000
_cell.angle_alpha   90.00
_cell.angle_beta   90.00
_cell.angle_gamma   90.00
#
_symmetry.space_group_name_H-M   'P 1'
#
loop_
_entity.id
_entity.type
_entity.pdbx_description
1 polymer ?
#
loop_
_entity_poly.entity_id
_entity_poly.type
_entity_poly.pdbx_seq_one_letter_code
_entity_poly.pdbx_strand_id
1 'polypeptide(L)'
;APNMLALVYSMITSHTPSSDGAELLGFFNCGPNSGASQPHCHFQLVELTPSENATKAVPIEHMLDTQSAPDEDKEEILGLAVPWRHFVARLEPPSDPEKLENYFGKRFSHLLEAMFSLALEKNDENKGRPNFNVLLTRHFMHLIPRRNETFDMKEAGWEEYGPGGHPPKYTGRLSINALGT
;
A
#
# COMPACT_ATOMS: atom_id res chain seq x y z
N ALA A 1 0.04 14.43 -8.98
CA ALA A 1 -0.38 13.20 -8.34
C ALA A 1 -1.85 13.16 -7.90
N PRO A 2 -2.50 14.22 -7.32
CA PRO A 2 -3.89 14.15 -6.87
C PRO A 2 -4.89 13.75 -7.96
N ASN A 3 -4.77 14.32 -9.15
CA ASN A 3 -5.60 13.97 -10.32
C ASN A 3 -5.45 12.48 -10.71
N MET A 4 -4.25 11.92 -10.59
CA MET A 4 -4.01 10.50 -10.88
C MET A 4 -4.68 9.59 -9.84
N LEU A 5 -4.63 9.95 -8.55
CA LEU A 5 -5.32 9.21 -7.49
C LEU A 5 -6.84 9.22 -7.70
N ALA A 6 -7.42 10.36 -8.03
CA ALA A 6 -8.84 10.50 -8.34
C ALA A 6 -9.23 9.65 -9.56
N LEU A 7 -8.41 9.66 -10.61
CA LEU A 7 -8.64 8.83 -11.81
C LEU A 7 -8.59 7.33 -11.48
N VAL A 8 -7.54 6.89 -10.78
CA VAL A 8 -7.39 5.48 -10.38
C VAL A 8 -8.55 5.04 -9.49
N TYR A 9 -8.97 5.88 -8.54
CA TYR A 9 -10.14 5.59 -7.71
C TYR A 9 -11.42 5.45 -8.53
N SER A 10 -11.62 6.33 -9.51
CA SER A 10 -12.79 6.23 -10.41
C SER A 10 -12.77 4.93 -11.22
N MET A 11 -11.58 4.46 -11.64
CA MET A 11 -11.43 3.17 -12.31
C MET A 11 -11.76 2.01 -11.36
N ILE A 12 -11.26 2.05 -10.11
CA ILE A 12 -11.55 1.04 -9.09
C ILE A 12 -13.05 0.94 -8.81
N THR A 13 -13.73 2.08 -8.69
CA THR A 13 -15.16 2.11 -8.33
C THR A 13 -16.09 1.78 -9.48
N SER A 14 -15.69 2.02 -10.73
CA SER A 14 -16.44 1.70 -11.93
C SER A 14 -16.15 0.30 -12.49
N HIS A 15 -15.17 -0.40 -11.91
CA HIS A 15 -14.79 -1.74 -12.35
C HIS A 15 -15.91 -2.76 -12.11
N THR A 16 -16.17 -3.59 -13.12
CA THR A 16 -17.05 -4.75 -13.00
C THR A 16 -16.20 -5.97 -12.68
N PRO A 17 -16.35 -6.57 -11.49
CA PRO A 17 -15.54 -7.72 -11.09
C PRO A 17 -15.69 -8.92 -12.03
N SER A 18 -14.59 -9.65 -12.27
CA SER A 18 -14.59 -10.87 -13.08
C SER A 18 -15.20 -12.08 -12.35
N SER A 19 -15.23 -12.01 -11.02
CA SER A 19 -15.81 -13.03 -10.14
C SER A 19 -16.44 -12.41 -8.91
N ASP A 20 -17.28 -13.18 -8.21
CA ASP A 20 -17.91 -12.72 -6.97
C ASP A 20 -16.88 -12.35 -5.91
N GLY A 21 -17.04 -11.15 -5.34
CA GLY A 21 -16.15 -10.60 -4.33
C GLY A 21 -14.79 -10.11 -4.83
N ALA A 22 -14.49 -10.20 -6.14
CA ALA A 22 -13.24 -9.64 -6.68
C ALA A 22 -13.25 -8.11 -6.61
N GLU A 23 -12.07 -7.54 -6.30
CA GLU A 23 -11.87 -6.10 -6.13
C GLU A 23 -10.63 -5.65 -6.90
N LEU A 24 -10.68 -4.43 -7.44
CA LEU A 24 -9.55 -3.83 -8.12
C LEU A 24 -8.68 -3.08 -7.11
N LEU A 25 -7.40 -3.43 -7.06
CA LEU A 25 -6.35 -2.75 -6.29
C LEU A 25 -5.50 -1.90 -7.22
N GLY A 26 -5.34 -0.62 -6.89
CA GLY A 26 -4.35 0.25 -7.52
C GLY A 26 -3.07 0.31 -6.69
N PHE A 27 -1.90 0.26 -7.32
CA PHE A 27 -0.64 0.46 -6.60
C PHE A 27 0.34 1.34 -7.37
N PHE A 28 1.18 2.05 -6.63
CA PHE A 28 2.18 2.96 -7.12
C PHE A 28 3.46 2.84 -6.30
N ASN A 29 4.60 2.77 -6.98
CA ASN A 29 5.92 2.69 -6.38
C ASN A 29 6.63 4.03 -6.56
N CYS A 30 7.01 4.69 -5.46
CA CYS A 30 7.71 5.97 -5.47
C CYS A 30 9.14 5.82 -4.95
N GLY A 31 10.09 6.16 -5.79
CA GLY A 31 11.51 6.15 -5.48
C GLY A 31 12.21 4.80 -5.73
N PRO A 32 13.55 4.80 -5.81
CA PRO A 32 14.32 3.64 -6.24
C PRO A 32 14.22 2.45 -5.29
N ASN A 33 14.06 2.69 -3.97
CA ASN A 33 13.97 1.62 -2.98
C ASN A 33 12.56 1.05 -2.83
N SER A 34 11.60 1.53 -3.62
CA SER A 34 10.20 1.05 -3.59
C SER A 34 9.88 0.05 -4.70
N GLY A 35 10.85 -0.28 -5.55
CA GLY A 35 10.65 -1.09 -6.74
C GLY A 35 10.09 -0.30 -7.93
N ALA A 36 10.30 1.02 -7.97
CA ALA A 36 9.92 1.84 -9.11
C ALA A 36 10.80 1.51 -10.33
N SER A 37 10.22 0.85 -11.32
CA SER A 37 10.89 0.50 -12.58
C SER A 37 10.89 1.63 -13.62
N GLN A 38 10.10 2.69 -13.40
CA GLN A 38 9.91 3.80 -14.31
C GLN A 38 10.26 5.14 -13.65
N PRO A 39 10.85 6.09 -14.40
CA PRO A 39 11.20 7.41 -13.87
C PRO A 39 10.00 8.36 -13.73
N HIS A 40 8.80 7.93 -14.06
CA HIS A 40 7.57 8.71 -13.98
C HIS A 40 6.53 8.05 -13.08
N CYS A 41 5.50 8.81 -12.73
CA CYS A 41 4.38 8.30 -11.96
C CYS A 41 3.65 7.21 -12.76
N HIS A 42 3.69 5.98 -12.26
CA HIS A 42 3.13 4.80 -12.92
C HIS A 42 2.26 4.03 -11.93
N PHE A 43 0.94 4.18 -12.06
CA PHE A 43 -0.02 3.33 -11.35
C PHE A 43 -0.28 2.04 -12.11
N GLN A 44 -0.35 0.96 -11.38
CA GLN A 44 -0.75 -0.34 -11.88
C GLN A 44 -2.05 -0.75 -11.20
N LEU A 45 -2.90 -1.47 -11.91
CA LEU A 45 -4.17 -1.98 -11.42
C LEU A 45 -4.15 -3.50 -11.53
N VAL A 46 -4.57 -4.16 -10.47
CA VAL A 46 -4.69 -5.62 -10.42
C VAL A 46 -6.02 -6.00 -9.78
N GLU A 47 -6.71 -6.95 -10.39
CA GLU A 47 -7.89 -7.55 -9.80
C GLU A 47 -7.47 -8.65 -8.83
N LEU A 48 -7.96 -8.58 -7.61
CA LEU A 48 -7.73 -9.56 -6.54
C LEU A 48 -9.04 -10.27 -6.26
N THR A 49 -8.96 -11.59 -6.12
CA THR A 49 -10.08 -12.45 -5.71
C THR A 49 -9.89 -12.86 -4.26
N PRO A 50 -10.92 -12.81 -3.40
CA PRO A 50 -10.82 -13.32 -2.04
C PRO A 50 -10.42 -14.78 -2.04
N SER A 51 -9.63 -15.21 -1.06
CA SER A 51 -9.40 -16.64 -0.82
C SER A 51 -10.70 -17.29 -0.28
N GLU A 52 -10.81 -18.61 -0.37
CA GLU A 52 -12.05 -19.38 -0.05
C GLU A 52 -12.70 -19.02 1.30
N ASN A 53 -11.93 -18.53 2.28
CA ASN A 53 -12.43 -18.18 3.61
C ASN A 53 -12.30 -16.67 3.92
N ALA A 54 -11.95 -15.85 2.94
CA ALA A 54 -11.78 -14.42 3.13
C ALA A 54 -13.03 -13.64 2.68
N THR A 55 -13.42 -12.65 3.47
CA THR A 55 -14.51 -11.73 3.16
C THR A 55 -14.08 -10.52 2.34
N LYS A 56 -12.76 -10.33 2.21
CA LYS A 56 -12.13 -9.21 1.49
C LYS A 56 -11.07 -9.72 0.52
N ALA A 57 -11.00 -9.10 -0.65
CA ALA A 57 -9.97 -9.40 -1.63
C ALA A 57 -8.58 -8.94 -1.17
N VAL A 58 -8.52 -7.85 -0.40
CA VAL A 58 -7.29 -7.33 0.22
C VAL A 58 -7.23 -7.77 1.69
N PRO A 59 -6.38 -8.75 2.05
CA PRO A 59 -6.42 -9.38 3.39
C PRO A 59 -6.21 -8.41 4.55
N ILE A 60 -5.37 -7.38 4.38
CA ILE A 60 -5.07 -6.40 5.43
C ILE A 60 -6.30 -5.53 5.79
N GLU A 61 -7.26 -5.36 4.88
CA GLU A 61 -8.47 -4.58 5.13
C GLU A 61 -9.40 -5.24 6.14
N HIS A 62 -9.38 -6.56 6.23
CA HIS A 62 -10.13 -7.27 7.26
C HIS A 62 -9.70 -6.84 8.68
N MET A 63 -8.39 -6.59 8.88
CA MET A 63 -7.88 -6.10 10.15
C MET A 63 -8.30 -4.64 10.42
N LEU A 64 -8.42 -3.83 9.37
CA LEU A 64 -8.84 -2.42 9.48
C LEU A 64 -10.33 -2.28 9.78
N ASP A 65 -11.17 -3.17 9.26
CA ASP A 65 -12.62 -3.15 9.52
C ASP A 65 -12.96 -3.45 10.98
N THR A 66 -12.08 -4.17 11.71
CA THR A 66 -12.26 -4.46 13.14
C THR A 66 -11.87 -3.30 14.06
N GLN A 67 -11.19 -2.29 13.52
CA GLN A 67 -10.89 -1.07 14.27
C GLN A 67 -12.13 -0.18 14.31
N SER A 68 -12.38 0.41 15.48
CA SER A 68 -13.47 1.38 15.66
C SER A 68 -13.38 2.47 14.58
N ALA A 69 -14.52 2.86 14.03
CA ALA A 69 -14.57 4.02 13.16
C ALA A 69 -13.99 5.23 13.90
N PRO A 70 -13.11 6.01 13.24
CA PRO A 70 -12.60 7.22 13.86
C PRO A 70 -13.74 8.16 14.21
N ASP A 71 -13.54 9.00 15.24
CA ASP A 71 -14.39 10.15 15.50
C ASP A 71 -14.60 10.90 14.19
N GLU A 72 -15.83 11.18 13.82
CA GLU A 72 -16.20 11.77 12.51
C GLU A 72 -15.43 13.08 12.18
N ASP A 73 -14.93 13.76 13.23
CA ASP A 73 -14.16 15.01 13.11
C ASP A 73 -12.64 14.85 13.01
N LYS A 74 -12.11 13.63 13.11
CA LYS A 74 -10.65 13.39 13.03
C LYS A 74 -10.28 12.68 11.75
N GLU A 75 -9.47 13.34 10.93
CA GLU A 75 -8.73 12.71 9.83
C GLU A 75 -7.68 11.75 10.38
N GLU A 76 -8.15 10.64 10.96
CA GLU A 76 -7.30 9.70 11.67
C GLU A 76 -6.47 8.87 10.68
N ILE A 77 -5.17 8.81 10.96
CA ILE A 77 -4.28 7.87 10.30
C ILE A 77 -4.29 6.58 11.10
N LEU A 78 -4.78 5.52 10.48
CA LEU A 78 -4.85 4.21 11.07
C LEU A 78 -3.50 3.52 11.01
N GLY A 79 -3.18 2.75 12.03
CA GLY A 79 -2.01 1.89 12.08
C GLY A 79 -2.41 0.49 12.54
N LEU A 80 -1.79 -0.54 11.98
CA LEU A 80 -1.98 -1.92 12.39
C LEU A 80 -0.74 -2.43 13.15
N ALA A 81 -0.96 -3.39 14.05
CA ALA A 81 0.11 -4.10 14.74
C ALA A 81 0.76 -5.13 13.81
N VAL A 82 1.48 -4.65 12.80
CA VAL A 82 2.23 -5.47 11.84
C VAL A 82 3.73 -5.15 11.93
N PRO A 83 4.63 -6.06 11.51
CA PRO A 83 6.08 -5.88 11.68
C PRO A 83 6.71 -4.81 10.78
N TRP A 84 5.95 -4.22 9.87
CA TRP A 84 6.40 -3.11 9.03
C TRP A 84 5.61 -1.83 9.33
N ARG A 85 6.21 -0.70 8.97
CA ARG A 85 5.54 0.59 9.09
C ARG A 85 4.60 0.81 7.93
N HIS A 86 3.44 1.32 8.23
CA HIS A 86 2.50 1.79 7.25
C HIS A 86 1.58 2.85 7.87
N PHE A 87 0.99 3.65 7.00
CA PHE A 87 0.02 4.68 7.32
C PHE A 87 -1.21 4.44 6.46
N VAL A 88 -2.38 4.45 7.06
CA VAL A 88 -3.62 4.13 6.36
C VAL A 88 -4.64 5.24 6.58
N ALA A 89 -5.26 5.69 5.51
CA ALA A 89 -6.42 6.57 5.55
C ALA A 89 -7.66 5.81 5.08
N ARG A 90 -8.73 5.85 5.87
CA ARG A 90 -10.05 5.39 5.44
C ARG A 90 -10.58 6.37 4.39
N LEU A 91 -11.24 5.85 3.36
CA LEU A 91 -11.76 6.63 2.26
C LEU A 91 -13.28 6.73 2.33
N GLU A 92 -13.75 7.98 2.38
CA GLU A 92 -15.16 8.37 2.28
C GLU A 92 -15.24 9.56 1.31
N PRO A 93 -14.97 9.32 0.01
CA PRO A 93 -14.88 10.41 -0.95
C PRO A 93 -16.26 10.99 -1.24
N PRO A 94 -16.31 12.30 -1.58
CA PRO A 94 -17.55 12.94 -1.99
C PRO A 94 -18.09 12.32 -3.28
N SER A 95 -19.42 12.29 -3.41
CA SER A 95 -20.11 11.83 -4.64
C SER A 95 -19.87 12.74 -5.85
N ASP A 96 -19.44 13.97 -5.62
CA ASP A 96 -19.17 14.95 -6.65
C ASP A 96 -17.78 14.69 -7.28
N PRO A 97 -17.70 14.31 -8.57
CA PRO A 97 -16.43 14.01 -9.23
C PRO A 97 -15.44 15.18 -9.24
N GLU A 98 -15.94 16.43 -9.27
CA GLU A 98 -15.09 17.63 -9.30
C GLU A 98 -14.32 17.84 -7.98
N LYS A 99 -14.80 17.23 -6.89
CA LYS A 99 -14.16 17.30 -5.57
C LYS A 99 -13.17 16.18 -5.29
N LEU A 100 -13.15 15.13 -6.10
CA LEU A 100 -12.30 13.95 -5.88
C LEU A 100 -10.82 14.30 -5.86
N GLU A 101 -10.35 15.12 -6.79
CA GLU A 101 -8.94 15.51 -6.85
C GLU A 101 -8.48 16.19 -5.55
N ASN A 102 -9.26 17.15 -5.06
CA ASN A 102 -8.97 17.84 -3.82
C ASN A 102 -9.03 16.91 -2.60
N TYR A 103 -10.01 16.02 -2.57
CA TYR A 103 -10.16 15.03 -1.51
C TYR A 103 -8.93 14.09 -1.44
N PHE A 104 -8.56 13.47 -2.55
CA PHE A 104 -7.41 12.58 -2.61
C PHE A 104 -6.09 13.31 -2.38
N GLY A 105 -5.98 14.56 -2.82
CA GLY A 105 -4.83 15.41 -2.55
C GLY A 105 -4.62 15.63 -1.06
N LYS A 106 -5.66 15.98 -0.33
CA LYS A 106 -5.62 16.17 1.13
C LYS A 106 -5.25 14.87 1.85
N ARG A 107 -5.93 13.75 1.53
CA ARG A 107 -5.65 12.45 2.17
C ARG A 107 -4.21 12.00 1.94
N PHE A 108 -3.72 12.13 0.73
CA PHE A 108 -2.35 11.76 0.38
C PHE A 108 -1.31 12.65 1.08
N SER A 109 -1.53 13.98 1.11
CA SER A 109 -0.65 14.91 1.83
C SER A 109 -0.57 14.58 3.31
N HIS A 110 -1.69 14.24 3.93
CA HIS A 110 -1.75 13.88 5.34
C HIS A 110 -0.94 12.60 5.65
N LEU A 111 -1.05 11.57 4.80
CA LEU A 111 -0.23 10.36 4.93
C LEU A 111 1.26 10.66 4.74
N LEU A 112 1.61 11.53 3.79
CA LEU A 112 3.00 11.97 3.59
C LEU A 112 3.54 12.73 4.79
N GLU A 113 2.78 13.66 5.35
CA GLU A 113 3.17 14.42 6.55
C GLU A 113 3.45 13.50 7.73
N ALA A 114 2.59 12.51 7.97
CA ALA A 114 2.81 11.52 9.02
C ALA A 114 4.07 10.69 8.78
N MET A 115 4.32 10.28 7.55
CA MET A 115 5.52 9.53 7.18
C MET A 115 6.78 10.37 7.41
N PHE A 116 6.80 11.63 6.98
CA PHE A 116 7.95 12.52 7.13
C PHE A 116 8.19 12.93 8.58
N SER A 117 7.15 13.21 9.34
CA SER A 117 7.27 13.52 10.78
C SER A 117 8.01 12.40 11.53
N LEU A 118 7.63 11.16 11.24
CA LEU A 118 8.27 10.00 11.84
C LEU A 118 9.74 9.80 11.37
N ALA A 119 10.04 10.12 10.12
CA ALA A 119 11.41 10.06 9.59
C ALA A 119 12.33 11.12 10.25
N LEU A 120 11.79 12.30 10.53
CA LEU A 120 12.50 13.36 11.23
C LEU A 120 12.83 13.00 12.68
N GLU A 121 11.88 12.41 13.41
CA GLU A 121 12.09 11.95 14.78
C GLU A 121 13.20 10.92 14.91
N LYS A 122 13.40 10.09 13.92
CA LYS A 122 14.36 8.98 13.93
C LYS A 122 15.70 9.28 13.30
N ASN A 123 15.94 10.52 12.89
CA ASN A 123 17.21 10.92 12.26
C ASN A 123 17.60 10.03 11.07
N ASP A 124 16.61 9.65 10.25
CA ASP A 124 16.78 8.74 9.12
C ASP A 124 17.72 9.37 8.06
N GLU A 125 18.75 8.65 7.65
CA GLU A 125 19.75 9.11 6.67
C GLU A 125 19.14 9.36 5.27
N ASN A 126 17.95 8.83 5.00
CA ASN A 126 17.20 9.02 3.75
C ASN A 126 16.34 10.30 3.70
N LYS A 127 16.66 11.30 4.50
CA LYS A 127 15.92 12.59 4.67
C LYS A 127 15.64 13.42 3.41
N GLY A 128 16.00 13.01 2.24
CA GLY A 128 15.82 13.84 1.05
C GLY A 128 15.08 13.18 -0.12
N ARG A 129 14.86 11.88 -0.06
CA ARG A 129 14.22 11.13 -1.16
C ARG A 129 13.21 10.15 -0.59
N PRO A 130 11.94 10.46 -0.68
CA PRO A 130 10.92 9.56 -0.21
C PRO A 130 10.91 8.28 -1.06
N ASN A 131 10.98 7.14 -0.37
CA ASN A 131 10.75 5.84 -0.97
C ASN A 131 9.55 5.22 -0.27
N PHE A 132 8.49 5.02 -1.01
CA PHE A 132 7.25 4.45 -0.47
C PHE A 132 6.42 3.76 -1.56
N ASN A 133 5.57 2.86 -1.12
CA ASN A 133 4.51 2.31 -1.96
C ASN A 133 3.17 2.91 -1.54
N VAL A 134 2.29 3.14 -2.50
CA VAL A 134 0.88 3.48 -2.27
C VAL A 134 0.04 2.32 -2.74
N LEU A 135 -0.89 1.88 -1.92
CA LEU A 135 -1.97 0.97 -2.31
C LEU A 135 -3.28 1.74 -2.19
N LEU A 136 -4.11 1.62 -3.20
CA LEU A 136 -5.42 2.29 -3.26
C LEU A 136 -6.50 1.24 -3.55
N THR A 137 -7.46 1.16 -2.64
CA THR A 137 -8.65 0.32 -2.78
C THR A 137 -9.89 1.19 -2.79
N ARG A 138 -11.06 0.57 -2.82
CA ARG A 138 -12.34 1.27 -2.66
C ARG A 138 -12.47 1.96 -1.30
N HIS A 139 -11.88 1.38 -0.25
CA HIS A 139 -12.11 1.75 1.15
C HIS A 139 -10.92 2.39 1.84
N PHE A 140 -9.71 2.18 1.34
CA PHE A 140 -8.50 2.61 2.02
C PHE A 140 -7.41 3.11 1.05
N MET A 141 -6.62 4.05 1.54
CA MET A 141 -5.35 4.43 0.94
C MET A 141 -4.24 4.09 1.94
N HIS A 142 -3.30 3.25 1.52
CA HIS A 142 -2.13 2.86 2.30
C HIS A 142 -0.90 3.55 1.76
N LEU A 143 -0.03 4.01 2.67
CA LEU A 143 1.29 4.50 2.37
C LEU A 143 2.30 3.70 3.19
N ILE A 144 3.22 3.02 2.50
CA ILE A 144 4.18 2.09 3.09
C ILE A 144 5.59 2.61 2.81
N PRO A 145 6.27 3.21 3.82
CA PRO A 145 7.65 3.67 3.64
C PRO A 145 8.61 2.50 3.38
N ARG A 146 9.59 2.73 2.52
CA ARG A 146 10.58 1.74 2.11
C ARG A 146 11.98 2.22 2.43
N ARG A 147 12.78 1.37 3.07
CA ARG A 147 14.22 1.60 3.26
C ARG A 147 15.03 0.96 2.15
N ASN A 148 14.73 -0.28 1.87
CA ASN A 148 15.44 -1.11 0.92
C ASN A 148 14.49 -1.61 -0.16
N GLU A 149 14.96 -1.69 -1.38
CA GLU A 149 14.24 -2.31 -2.49
C GLU A 149 14.16 -3.83 -2.32
N THR A 150 15.22 -4.41 -1.80
CA THR A 150 15.37 -5.85 -1.67
C THR A 150 15.37 -6.28 -0.21
N PHE A 151 14.84 -7.45 0.04
CA PHE A 151 14.93 -8.15 1.32
C PHE A 151 15.96 -9.28 1.21
N ASP A 152 16.95 -9.30 2.11
CA ASP A 152 17.94 -10.37 2.14
C ASP A 152 17.39 -11.54 2.97
N MET A 153 17.10 -12.63 2.29
CA MET A 153 16.56 -13.83 2.91
C MET A 153 17.53 -14.49 3.88
N LYS A 154 18.87 -14.33 3.65
CA LYS A 154 19.90 -14.85 4.54
C LYS A 154 19.92 -14.13 5.88
N GLU A 155 19.86 -12.79 5.86
CA GLU A 155 19.78 -11.98 7.07
C GLU A 155 18.53 -12.31 7.90
N ALA A 156 17.47 -12.80 7.27
CA ALA A 156 16.24 -13.23 7.93
C ALA A 156 16.29 -14.66 8.48
N GLY A 157 17.40 -15.37 8.36
CA GLY A 157 17.54 -16.76 8.85
C GLY A 157 16.77 -17.79 8.03
N TRP A 158 16.40 -17.47 6.80
CA TRP A 158 15.65 -18.38 5.92
C TRP A 158 16.53 -19.40 5.19
N GLU A 159 17.82 -19.43 5.48
CA GLU A 159 18.71 -20.45 4.88
C GLU A 159 18.42 -21.89 5.33
N GLU A 160 17.78 -22.06 6.49
CA GLU A 160 17.67 -23.38 7.11
C GLU A 160 16.31 -24.07 6.94
N TYR A 161 15.22 -23.34 6.62
CA TYR A 161 13.89 -23.91 6.68
C TYR A 161 12.97 -23.47 5.54
N GLY A 162 13.06 -24.14 4.41
CA GLY A 162 11.93 -24.19 3.47
C GLY A 162 10.80 -25.03 4.07
N PRO A 163 9.51 -24.75 3.79
CA PRO A 163 8.42 -25.61 4.21
C PRO A 163 8.64 -27.03 3.69
N GLY A 164 8.82 -27.99 4.60
CA GLY A 164 9.09 -29.39 4.29
C GLY A 164 10.55 -29.84 4.40
N GLY A 165 11.47 -29.04 4.98
CA GLY A 165 12.85 -29.43 5.19
C GLY A 165 13.71 -29.46 3.92
N HIS A 166 13.21 -28.91 2.82
CA HIS A 166 13.99 -28.71 1.60
C HIS A 166 14.73 -27.36 1.64
N PRO A 167 15.96 -27.28 1.09
CA PRO A 167 16.65 -26.00 0.97
C PRO A 167 15.75 -25.01 0.24
N PRO A 168 15.70 -23.73 0.70
CA PRO A 168 14.83 -22.74 0.11
C PRO A 168 15.10 -22.61 -1.40
N LYS A 169 14.04 -22.62 -2.17
CA LYS A 169 14.10 -22.51 -3.64
C LYS A 169 14.72 -21.20 -4.12
N TYR A 170 14.87 -20.24 -3.20
CA TYR A 170 15.39 -18.90 -3.42
C TYR A 170 16.42 -18.54 -2.34
N THR A 171 17.70 -18.59 -2.71
CA THR A 171 18.84 -18.16 -1.88
C THR A 171 19.33 -16.75 -2.24
N GLY A 172 18.44 -15.87 -2.65
CA GLY A 172 18.77 -14.56 -3.17
C GLY A 172 18.04 -13.41 -2.49
N ARG A 173 18.30 -12.22 -2.96
CA ARG A 173 17.53 -11.02 -2.60
C ARG A 173 16.17 -11.06 -3.28
N LEU A 174 15.11 -10.95 -2.50
CA LEU A 174 13.76 -10.74 -3.02
C LEU A 174 13.57 -9.25 -3.29
N SER A 175 13.30 -8.89 -4.52
CA SER A 175 12.84 -7.56 -4.92
C SER A 175 11.30 -7.55 -4.93
N ILE A 176 10.70 -6.39 -4.64
CA ILE A 176 9.25 -6.21 -4.80
C ILE A 176 8.82 -6.44 -6.25
N ASN A 177 9.67 -6.08 -7.22
CA ASN A 177 9.42 -6.35 -8.63
C ASN A 177 9.35 -7.86 -8.94
N ALA A 178 10.08 -8.69 -8.21
CA ALA A 178 10.05 -10.14 -8.38
C ALA A 178 8.83 -10.81 -7.74
N LEU A 179 8.14 -10.13 -6.85
CA LEU A 179 6.89 -10.60 -6.22
C LEU A 179 5.64 -10.25 -7.03
N GLY A 180 5.78 -9.41 -8.06
CA GLY A 180 4.69 -8.92 -8.90
C GLY A 180 4.73 -9.37 -10.35
N THR A 181 5.59 -10.34 -10.72
CA THR A 181 5.67 -10.92 -12.06
C THR A 181 5.25 -12.38 -12.07
#